data_61fcf1f92f1073515e49b2e03ba77aaa
#
_entry.id   61fcf1f92f1073515e49b2e03ba77aaa
#
_cell.length_a   1.000
_cell.length_b   1.000
_cell.length_c   1.000
_cell.angle_alpha   90.00
_cell.angle_beta   90.00
_cell.angle_gamma   90.00
#
_symmetry.space_group_name_H-M   'P 1'
#
loop_
_entity.id
_entity.type
_entity.pdbx_description
1 polymer ?
#
loop_
_entity_poly.entity_id
_entity_poly.type
_entity_poly.pdbx_seq_one_letter_code
_entity_poly.pdbx_strand_id
1 'polypeptide(L)'
;LRGMTPQLYARLEPWICALPDAILSPINVNTLLPEQAPLIMMLAPGKIPLDRARGLIAQRPALGYARIADFWRPLALQSQTFGPEIESQPQIVTRWFELDLVIQQGESRWRQTSLLDAQLTPARVISRRLGEP
;
A
#
# COMPACT_ATOMS: atom_id res chain seq x y z
N LEU A 1 -9.18 -16.95 10.28
CA LEU A 1 -10.30 -16.02 10.05
C LEU A 1 -11.51 -16.82 9.54
N ARG A 2 -12.71 -16.54 10.07
CA ARG A 2 -13.94 -17.20 9.58
C ARG A 2 -14.12 -16.84 8.09
N GLY A 3 -14.40 -17.85 7.23
CA GLY A 3 -14.58 -17.66 5.79
C GLY A 3 -13.29 -17.61 4.96
N MET A 4 -12.12 -17.65 5.57
CA MET A 4 -10.86 -17.72 4.85
C MET A 4 -10.56 -19.15 4.43
N THR A 5 -10.69 -19.44 3.13
CA THR A 5 -10.28 -20.73 2.55
C THR A 5 -8.80 -20.64 2.11
N PRO A 6 -8.09 -21.79 1.96
CA PRO A 6 -6.73 -21.78 1.42
C PRO A 6 -6.62 -21.12 0.04
N GLN A 7 -7.61 -21.32 -0.82
CA GLN A 7 -7.67 -20.72 -2.16
C GLN A 7 -7.85 -19.20 -2.09
N LEU A 8 -8.70 -18.71 -1.18
CA LEU A 8 -8.89 -17.28 -0.96
C LEU A 8 -7.62 -16.65 -0.38
N TYR A 9 -6.99 -17.33 0.59
CA TYR A 9 -5.74 -16.87 1.19
C TYR A 9 -4.65 -16.72 0.13
N ALA A 10 -4.41 -17.76 -0.69
CA ALA A 10 -3.39 -17.72 -1.74
C ALA A 10 -3.59 -16.58 -2.76
N ARG A 11 -4.85 -16.17 -3.01
CA ARG A 11 -5.16 -15.02 -3.87
C ARG A 11 -4.95 -13.69 -3.19
N LEU A 12 -5.11 -13.62 -1.87
CA LEU A 12 -4.96 -12.39 -1.09
C LEU A 12 -3.53 -12.17 -0.59
N GLU A 13 -2.78 -13.26 -0.36
CA GLU A 13 -1.43 -13.21 0.21
C GLU A 13 -0.49 -12.17 -0.44
N PRO A 14 -0.46 -12.01 -1.78
CA PRO A 14 0.36 -10.98 -2.43
C PRO A 14 -0.10 -9.53 -2.15
N TRP A 15 -1.29 -9.34 -1.59
CA TRP A 15 -1.94 -8.04 -1.41
C TRP A 15 -2.06 -7.61 0.05
N ILE A 16 -1.76 -8.51 0.98
CA ILE A 16 -1.95 -8.28 2.41
C ILE A 16 -0.66 -8.55 3.16
N CYS A 17 -0.44 -7.81 4.24
CA CYS A 17 0.62 -8.11 5.20
C CYS A 17 0.09 -7.90 6.63
N ALA A 18 0.71 -8.59 7.59
CA ALA A 18 0.44 -8.39 9.00
C ALA A 18 1.34 -7.27 9.52
N LEU A 19 0.76 -6.16 9.95
CA LEU A 19 1.46 -5.07 10.59
C LEU A 19 1.44 -5.23 12.12
N PRO A 20 2.43 -4.68 12.84
CA PRO A 20 2.57 -4.86 14.29
C PRO A 20 1.57 -4.06 15.11
N ASP A 21 0.84 -3.14 14.53
CA ASP A 21 -0.22 -2.39 15.19
C ASP A 21 -1.60 -2.65 14.56
N ALA A 22 -2.66 -2.37 15.33
CA ALA A 22 -4.04 -2.54 14.89
C ALA A 22 -4.58 -1.30 14.16
N ILE A 23 -3.77 -0.26 13.97
CA ILE A 23 -4.17 0.96 13.29
C ILE A 23 -4.15 0.70 11.79
N LEU A 24 -5.23 1.09 11.12
CA LEU A 24 -5.31 0.98 9.67
C LEU A 24 -4.18 1.78 9.02
N SER A 25 -3.33 1.09 8.26
CA SER A 25 -2.21 1.73 7.56
C SER A 25 -2.72 2.56 6.38
N PRO A 26 -2.33 3.82 6.26
CA PRO A 26 -2.66 4.63 5.10
C PRO A 26 -2.12 4.04 3.81
N ILE A 27 -2.83 4.29 2.70
CA ILE A 27 -2.44 3.86 1.36
C ILE A 27 -1.63 4.97 0.71
N ASN A 28 -0.38 4.70 0.34
CA ASN A 28 0.41 5.66 -0.42
C ASN A 28 -0.02 5.66 -1.89
N VAL A 29 -0.72 6.71 -2.31
CA VAL A 29 -1.23 6.84 -3.69
C VAL A 29 -0.12 7.00 -4.73
N ASN A 30 1.09 7.39 -4.30
CA ASN A 30 2.23 7.55 -5.20
C ASN A 30 2.91 6.22 -5.58
N THR A 31 2.67 5.15 -4.82
CA THR A 31 3.27 3.84 -5.06
C THR A 31 2.30 2.82 -5.65
N LEU A 32 1.01 3.17 -5.76
CA LEU A 32 0.01 2.26 -6.32
C LEU A 32 0.31 1.91 -7.78
N LEU A 33 0.22 0.63 -8.09
CA LEU A 33 0.26 0.09 -9.44
C LEU A 33 -1.15 0.11 -10.07
N PRO A 34 -1.28 0.12 -11.40
CA PRO A 34 -2.58 0.13 -12.09
C PRO A 34 -3.52 -1.02 -11.66
N GLU A 35 -2.97 -2.20 -11.42
CA GLU A 35 -3.70 -3.39 -10.95
C GLU A 35 -4.22 -3.25 -9.51
N GLN A 36 -3.68 -2.30 -8.74
CA GLN A 36 -4.10 -2.00 -7.37
C GLN A 36 -5.24 -0.97 -7.29
N ALA A 37 -5.78 -0.54 -8.42
CA ALA A 37 -6.93 0.37 -8.47
C ALA A 37 -8.13 -0.09 -7.60
N PRO A 38 -8.42 -1.38 -7.41
CA PRO A 38 -9.44 -1.83 -6.46
C PRO A 38 -9.27 -1.29 -5.04
N LEU A 39 -8.03 -1.02 -4.57
CA LEU A 39 -7.79 -0.42 -3.26
C LEU A 39 -8.39 0.98 -3.15
N ILE A 40 -8.29 1.81 -4.21
CA ILE A 40 -8.92 3.13 -4.25
C ILE A 40 -10.45 3.00 -4.28
N MET A 41 -10.98 2.05 -5.05
CA MET A 41 -12.43 1.78 -5.08
C MET A 41 -12.96 1.40 -3.70
N MET A 42 -12.19 0.63 -2.92
CA MET A 42 -12.56 0.20 -1.57
C MET A 42 -12.58 1.34 -0.54
N LEU A 43 -11.93 2.46 -0.80
CA LEU A 43 -11.99 3.64 0.09
C LEU A 43 -13.43 4.17 0.23
N ALA A 44 -14.18 4.18 -0.87
CA ALA A 44 -15.57 4.64 -0.88
C ALA A 44 -16.41 3.72 -1.78
N PRO A 45 -16.86 2.55 -1.27
CA PRO A 45 -17.64 1.60 -2.03
C PRO A 45 -18.90 2.25 -2.62
N GLY A 46 -19.14 2.01 -3.92
CA GLY A 46 -20.27 2.59 -4.64
C GLY A 46 -20.12 4.06 -5.07
N LYS A 47 -19.12 4.79 -4.56
CA LYS A 47 -18.84 6.18 -4.97
C LYS A 47 -17.69 6.29 -5.98
N ILE A 48 -16.68 5.43 -5.87
CA ILE A 48 -15.53 5.45 -6.80
C ILE A 48 -15.58 4.16 -7.62
N PRO A 49 -16.05 4.19 -8.87
CA PRO A 49 -16.04 3.04 -9.75
C PRO A 49 -14.60 2.68 -10.19
N LEU A 50 -14.37 1.42 -10.56
CA LEU A 50 -13.05 0.89 -10.88
C LEU A 50 -12.33 1.67 -11.98
N ASP A 51 -13.02 2.06 -13.03
CA ASP A 51 -12.42 2.82 -14.13
C ASP A 51 -11.98 4.21 -13.69
N ARG A 52 -12.71 4.80 -12.75
CA ARG A 52 -12.33 6.06 -12.14
C ARG A 52 -11.08 5.89 -11.28
N ALA A 53 -11.01 4.84 -10.48
CA ALA A 53 -9.84 4.51 -9.68
C ALA A 53 -8.60 4.28 -10.55
N ARG A 54 -8.74 3.57 -11.68
CA ARG A 54 -7.66 3.42 -12.67
C ARG A 54 -7.22 4.75 -13.27
N GLY A 55 -8.19 5.63 -13.60
CA GLY A 55 -7.92 6.97 -14.10
C GLY A 55 -7.12 7.82 -13.11
N LEU A 56 -7.39 7.75 -11.82
CA LEU A 56 -6.64 8.46 -10.78
C LEU A 56 -5.17 8.00 -10.73
N ILE A 57 -4.92 6.70 -10.85
CA ILE A 57 -3.55 6.17 -10.92
C ILE A 57 -2.86 6.60 -12.21
N ALA A 58 -3.54 6.52 -13.35
CA ALA A 58 -2.98 6.87 -14.66
C ALA A 58 -2.66 8.37 -14.79
N GLN A 59 -3.43 9.23 -14.13
CA GLN A 59 -3.23 10.69 -14.12
C GLN A 59 -2.17 11.16 -13.11
N ARG A 60 -1.60 10.24 -12.33
CA ARG A 60 -0.55 10.58 -11.37
C ARG A 60 0.63 11.24 -12.10
N PRO A 61 1.12 12.40 -11.61
CA PRO A 61 2.32 13.03 -12.15
C PRO A 61 3.52 12.08 -12.11
N ALA A 62 4.47 12.24 -13.03
CA ALA A 62 5.67 11.40 -13.10
C ALA A 62 6.49 11.40 -11.79
N LEU A 63 6.51 12.51 -11.05
CA LEU A 63 7.15 12.64 -9.73
C LEU A 63 6.21 12.33 -8.57
N GLY A 64 5.00 11.84 -8.84
CA GLY A 64 3.96 11.64 -7.84
C GLY A 64 3.21 12.92 -7.48
N TYR A 65 2.17 12.77 -6.65
CA TYR A 65 1.45 13.91 -6.07
C TYR A 65 2.32 14.56 -4.99
N ALA A 66 2.48 15.88 -5.05
CA ALA A 66 3.19 16.64 -4.02
C ALA A 66 2.33 16.87 -2.77
N ARG A 67 1.00 16.88 -2.92
CA ARG A 67 0.03 17.06 -1.84
C ARG A 67 -1.13 16.09 -2.03
N ILE A 68 -1.67 15.56 -0.96
CA ILE A 68 -2.81 14.64 -1.03
C ILE A 68 -4.07 15.31 -1.60
N ALA A 69 -4.22 16.61 -1.44
CA ALA A 69 -5.31 17.38 -2.04
C ALA A 69 -5.32 17.29 -3.57
N ASP A 70 -4.15 17.13 -4.20
CA ASP A 70 -4.05 17.01 -5.66
C ASP A 70 -4.58 15.66 -6.15
N PHE A 71 -4.47 14.61 -5.34
CA PHE A 71 -5.10 13.31 -5.60
C PHE A 71 -6.64 13.40 -5.56
N TRP A 72 -7.19 14.15 -4.59
CA TRP A 72 -8.64 14.27 -4.44
C TRP A 72 -9.30 15.25 -5.43
N ARG A 73 -8.53 16.17 -6.02
CA ARG A 73 -9.06 17.22 -6.91
C ARG A 73 -9.94 16.69 -8.04
N PRO A 74 -9.58 15.62 -8.81
CA PRO A 74 -10.44 15.13 -9.89
C PRO A 74 -11.81 14.60 -9.40
N LEU A 75 -11.89 14.12 -8.17
CA LEU A 75 -13.14 13.65 -7.56
C LEU A 75 -13.97 14.83 -7.02
N ALA A 76 -13.33 15.80 -6.39
CA ALA A 76 -13.98 17.02 -5.90
C ALA A 76 -14.61 17.84 -7.04
N LEU A 77 -13.97 17.92 -8.21
CA LEU A 77 -14.52 18.58 -9.39
C LEU A 77 -15.81 17.92 -9.92
N GLN A 78 -16.13 16.71 -9.50
CA GLN A 78 -17.36 15.99 -9.83
C GLN A 78 -18.36 16.02 -8.67
N SER A 79 -18.25 17.00 -7.78
CA SER A 79 -19.13 17.18 -6.62
C SER A 79 -19.18 15.96 -5.67
N GLN A 80 -18.15 15.13 -5.69
CA GLN A 80 -18.02 14.03 -4.74
C GLN A 80 -17.31 14.52 -3.48
N THR A 81 -18.00 14.43 -2.37
CA THR A 81 -17.45 14.70 -1.04
C THR A 81 -17.35 13.41 -0.23
N PHE A 82 -16.29 13.29 0.54
CA PHE A 82 -16.03 12.15 1.40
C PHE A 82 -15.92 12.62 2.85
N GLY A 83 -16.18 11.72 3.79
CA GLY A 83 -15.95 12.01 5.20
C GLY A 83 -14.46 11.97 5.54
N PRO A 84 -14.06 12.63 6.64
CA PRO A 84 -12.65 12.72 7.03
C PRO A 84 -11.98 11.37 7.25
N GLU A 85 -12.73 10.34 7.65
CA GLU A 85 -12.25 8.96 7.79
C GLU A 85 -11.81 8.35 6.44
N ILE A 86 -12.45 8.73 5.32
CA ILE A 86 -12.09 8.29 3.97
C ILE A 86 -10.93 9.15 3.46
N GLU A 87 -11.00 10.46 3.65
CA GLU A 87 -9.99 11.39 3.15
C GLU A 87 -8.63 11.21 3.82
N SER A 88 -8.59 10.68 5.05
CA SER A 88 -7.36 10.40 5.78
C SER A 88 -6.64 9.12 5.36
N GLN A 89 -7.31 8.19 4.66
CA GLN A 89 -6.74 6.90 4.24
C GLN A 89 -5.66 7.03 3.15
N PRO A 90 -5.87 7.78 2.05
CA PRO A 90 -4.82 8.02 1.07
C PRO A 90 -3.79 9.01 1.62
N GLN A 91 -2.53 8.68 1.42
CA GLN A 91 -1.39 9.52 1.81
C GLN A 91 -0.37 9.54 0.66
N ILE A 92 0.61 10.41 0.76
CA ILE A 92 1.71 10.52 -0.22
C ILE A 92 3.04 10.00 0.32
N VAL A 93 3.03 9.48 1.53
CA VAL A 93 4.19 8.91 2.22
C VAL A 93 3.93 7.47 2.62
N THR A 94 4.98 6.68 2.70
CA THR A 94 4.94 5.29 3.16
C THR A 94 5.60 5.20 4.53
N ARG A 95 4.93 4.56 5.47
CA ARG A 95 5.49 4.27 6.79
C ARG A 95 6.18 2.91 6.82
N TRP A 96 5.55 1.90 6.25
CA TRP A 96 5.99 0.51 6.33
C TRP A 96 6.70 0.09 5.06
N PHE A 97 7.87 -0.51 5.19
CA PHE A 97 8.65 -1.04 4.09
C PHE A 97 9.03 -2.49 4.38
N GLU A 98 8.92 -3.33 3.38
CA GLU A 98 9.57 -4.63 3.38
C GLU A 98 10.91 -4.50 2.65
N LEU A 99 11.98 -4.89 3.31
CA LEU A 99 13.33 -4.96 2.76
C LEU A 99 13.69 -6.42 2.54
N ASP A 100 13.88 -6.78 1.30
CA ASP A 100 14.29 -8.12 0.88
C ASP A 100 15.76 -8.08 0.45
N LEU A 101 16.60 -8.76 1.20
CA LEU A 101 18.04 -8.83 0.97
C LEU A 101 18.43 -10.25 0.55
N VAL A 102 19.18 -10.33 -0.53
CA VAL A 102 19.87 -11.56 -0.91
C VAL A 102 21.37 -11.33 -0.78
N ILE A 103 22.01 -12.13 0.07
CA ILE A 103 23.44 -12.09 0.31
C ILE A 103 24.05 -13.37 -0.26
N GLN A 104 25.08 -13.22 -1.09
CA GLN A 104 25.82 -14.33 -1.65
C GLN A 104 27.30 -14.22 -1.24
N GLN A 105 27.84 -15.30 -0.68
CA GLN A 105 29.25 -15.44 -0.33
C GLN A 105 29.77 -16.81 -0.80
N GLY A 106 30.55 -16.81 -1.85
CA GLY A 106 30.97 -18.03 -2.52
C GLY A 106 29.74 -18.77 -3.09
N GLU A 107 29.58 -20.04 -2.72
CA GLU A 107 28.45 -20.87 -3.10
C GLU A 107 27.23 -20.72 -2.14
N SER A 108 27.44 -20.07 -1.00
CA SER A 108 26.38 -19.87 -0.01
C SER A 108 25.54 -18.66 -0.35
N ARG A 109 24.21 -18.82 -0.26
CA ARG A 109 23.23 -17.78 -0.52
C ARG A 109 22.24 -17.74 0.62
N TRP A 110 21.92 -16.53 1.10
CA TRP A 110 20.92 -16.28 2.15
C TRP A 110 19.95 -15.22 1.71
N ARG A 111 18.70 -15.38 2.09
CA ARG A 111 17.68 -14.37 1.94
C ARG A 111 17.23 -13.88 3.31
N GLN A 112 17.13 -12.58 3.49
CA GLN A 112 16.58 -11.95 4.68
C GLN A 112 15.48 -11.01 4.28
N THR A 113 14.28 -11.20 4.83
CA THR A 113 13.17 -10.24 4.71
C THR A 113 13.00 -9.50 6.03
N SER A 114 12.94 -8.17 5.98
CA SER A 114 12.81 -7.32 7.16
C SER A 114 11.66 -6.33 7.00
N LEU A 115 10.82 -6.20 8.03
CA LEU A 115 9.81 -5.15 8.11
C LEU A 115 10.41 -3.92 8.81
N LEU A 116 10.30 -2.77 8.15
CA LEU A 116 10.83 -1.49 8.61
C LEU A 116 9.69 -0.51 8.90
N ASP A 117 9.78 0.19 10.04
CA ASP A 117 8.97 1.38 10.33
C ASP A 117 9.82 2.63 10.06
N ALA A 118 9.43 3.41 9.05
CA ALA A 118 10.10 4.64 8.65
C ALA A 118 9.44 5.90 9.22
N GLN A 119 8.56 5.78 10.20
CA GLN A 119 7.99 6.94 10.90
C GLN A 119 9.07 7.71 11.68
N LEU A 120 10.12 7.02 12.10
CA LEU A 120 11.26 7.58 12.81
C LEU A 120 12.50 7.64 11.89
N THR A 121 13.42 8.56 12.18
CA THR A 121 14.72 8.66 11.52
C THR A 121 15.81 8.38 12.56
N PRO A 122 16.64 7.32 12.38
CA PRO A 122 16.64 6.34 11.33
C PRO A 122 15.43 5.39 11.40
N ALA A 123 15.09 4.75 10.25
CA ALA A 123 14.03 3.75 10.19
C ALA A 123 14.32 2.58 11.13
N ARG A 124 13.28 2.11 11.82
CA ARG A 124 13.39 1.04 12.81
C ARG A 124 13.07 -0.32 12.19
N VAL A 125 13.94 -1.30 12.41
CA VAL A 125 13.64 -2.70 12.08
C VAL A 125 12.68 -3.27 13.12
N ILE A 126 11.52 -3.74 12.67
CA ILE A 126 10.48 -4.31 13.53
C ILE A 126 10.62 -5.84 13.61
N SER A 127 10.84 -6.48 12.47
CA SER A 127 11.04 -7.92 12.41
C SER A 127 12.04 -8.30 11.32
N ARG A 128 12.67 -9.45 11.50
CA ARG A 128 13.54 -10.08 10.52
C ARG A 128 13.19 -11.55 10.40
N ARG A 129 13.14 -12.03 9.17
CA ARG A 129 13.02 -13.46 8.87
C ARG A 129 14.16 -13.87 7.95
N LEU A 130 14.83 -14.95 8.30
CA LEU A 130 15.79 -15.62 7.43
C LEU A 130 15.02 -16.72 6.72
N GLY A 131 15.21 -16.82 5.42
CA GLY A 131 14.62 -17.85 4.58
C GLY A 131 15.65 -18.44 3.65
N GLU A 132 15.30 -19.58 3.05
CA GLU A 132 16.06 -20.11 1.92
C GLU A 132 15.83 -19.21 0.69
N PRO A 133 16.83 -19.06 -0.16
CA PRO A 133 16.76 -18.21 -1.36
C PRO A 133 15.80 -18.75 -2.41
#